data_400f32a8a3017e3a4af7fdeaca8dc34e
#
_entry.id   400f32a8a3017e3a4af7fdeaca8dc34e
#
_cell.length_a   1.000
_cell.length_b   1.000
_cell.length_c   1.000
_cell.angle_alpha   90.00
_cell.angle_beta   90.00
_cell.angle_gamma   90.00
#
_symmetry.space_group_name_H-M   'P 1'
#
loop_
_entity.id
_entity.type
_entity.pdbx_description
1 polymer ?
#
loop_
_entity_poly.entity_id
_entity_poly.type
_entity_poly.pdbx_seq_one_letter_code
_entity_poly.pdbx_strand_id
1 'polypeptide(L)'
;MNENGTGQATDEASGVSRRDLLMTGSLAAVAGRSTAAGVAGVIAAATGGSDAAAASDRPHVVFILADDLGWKDVGFHGSDIATPNIDLLAETGARLESFYAQPMCTPTRAALMTGRYPLRYGLQTGVILSAGTYGLAMDEWLLPQALREAGYSTAIVGKWHLGHADQAFWPHERGFDQAYGPLIGEIDHFEHKSHGITDWYRNGEVIEEEGYDTTLFGAEAERVIEAHDAAGPLFLYLAFTAPHTPYQAPQDYLDRYAHIDDEARRAYAAMITAMDDEIGRVVAALERKGMREDTLIVFASDNGGTRDKMFAGEGAVAGELPPDNGPYRGGKGTVYEGGTRVVALANWPGRIEPGVVDGMMHMVDMYPTLAALAGADTSKTKPLDGMDVWNTMRRNDPSPRLEVVHNIEPYRGAVRQGDWKVVWMSLLPPSVELFDLAADPSESQNQATLSPAKTEEIQARIVELAGEAAPPLFISESLRIGLSGKPAFPDGNLANLGAYED
;
A
#
# COMPACT_ATOMS: atom_id res chain seq x y z
N MET A 1 -20.98 -42.63 56.27
CA MET A 1 -20.61 -42.11 57.59
C MET A 1 -20.20 -40.70 57.36
N ASN A 2 -21.16 -39.82 57.45
CA ASN A 2 -21.44 -38.83 58.50
C ASN A 2 -20.34 -37.74 58.55
N GLU A 3 -20.59 -36.46 58.60
CA GLU A 3 -21.79 -35.58 58.69
C GLU A 3 -21.23 -34.13 58.62
N ASN A 4 -21.97 -33.28 57.95
CA ASN A 4 -22.60 -32.02 58.41
C ASN A 4 -21.79 -30.97 59.16
N GLY A 5 -22.03 -29.76 58.71
CA GLY A 5 -21.91 -28.51 59.50
C GLY A 5 -21.86 -27.27 58.58
N THR A 6 -22.90 -26.78 58.07
CA THR A 6 -23.83 -25.65 58.26
C THR A 6 -23.27 -24.46 59.09
N GLY A 7 -23.28 -23.29 58.53
CA GLY A 7 -23.13 -21.99 59.18
C GLY A 7 -23.48 -20.87 58.24
N GLN A 8 -24.80 -20.44 58.32
CA GLN A 8 -25.33 -19.20 57.76
C GLN A 8 -25.03 -18.03 58.70
N ALA A 9 -24.98 -16.81 58.13
CA ALA A 9 -25.65 -15.57 58.51
C ALA A 9 -24.88 -14.39 57.94
N THR A 10 -25.51 -13.63 57.19
CA THR A 10 -26.41 -12.51 57.13
C THR A 10 -25.70 -11.22 56.88
N ASP A 11 -26.09 -10.62 55.76
CA ASP A 11 -26.69 -9.33 55.51
C ASP A 11 -26.01 -8.08 56.14
N GLU A 12 -25.65 -7.17 55.29
CA GLU A 12 -26.30 -5.85 55.27
C GLU A 12 -25.92 -5.04 54.03
N ALA A 13 -26.94 -4.58 53.36
CA ALA A 13 -26.93 -3.67 52.24
C ALA A 13 -26.78 -2.22 52.68
N SER A 14 -26.13 -1.38 51.91
CA SER A 14 -26.52 0.01 51.78
C SER A 14 -26.15 0.52 50.39
N GLY A 15 -27.23 0.70 49.63
CA GLY A 15 -27.20 1.41 48.36
C GLY A 15 -27.24 2.92 48.60
N VAL A 16 -26.67 3.68 47.70
CA VAL A 16 -27.01 5.07 47.45
C VAL A 16 -27.22 5.30 45.98
N SER A 17 -28.42 5.77 45.73
CA SER A 17 -29.10 6.07 44.47
C SER A 17 -28.57 7.33 43.80
N ARG A 18 -28.78 7.32 42.45
CA ARG A 18 -28.71 8.49 41.55
C ARG A 18 -29.58 9.66 42.02
N ARG A 19 -29.14 10.84 41.63
CA ARG A 19 -29.87 12.06 41.24
C ARG A 19 -29.50 13.35 42.00
N ASP A 20 -29.45 14.39 41.12
CA ASP A 20 -29.68 15.80 41.39
C ASP A 20 -28.49 16.66 41.89
N LEU A 21 -27.98 17.47 40.99
CA LEU A 21 -28.04 18.94 41.17
C LEU A 21 -27.93 19.67 39.82
N LEU A 22 -29.11 20.13 39.38
CA LEU A 22 -29.31 21.29 38.52
C LEU A 22 -29.31 22.54 39.44
N MET A 23 -28.82 23.64 38.93
CA MET A 23 -29.27 25.04 39.15
C MET A 23 -28.13 26.03 38.87
N THR A 24 -28.23 26.77 37.82
CA THR A 24 -28.70 28.15 37.59
C THR A 24 -27.72 29.25 37.97
N GLY A 25 -27.47 30.13 37.04
CA GLY A 25 -26.85 31.44 37.23
C GLY A 25 -26.90 32.26 35.95
N SER A 26 -27.93 33.06 35.81
CA SER A 26 -28.23 33.93 34.67
C SER A 26 -27.65 35.33 34.83
N LEU A 27 -27.47 36.01 33.63
CA LEU A 27 -27.67 37.46 33.37
C LEU A 27 -26.53 38.45 33.71
N ALA A 28 -26.02 39.14 32.72
CA ALA A 28 -26.47 40.51 32.43
C ALA A 28 -25.87 41.05 31.12
N ALA A 29 -26.75 41.56 30.29
CA ALA A 29 -26.48 42.36 29.11
C ALA A 29 -26.25 43.83 29.50
N VAL A 30 -25.34 44.52 28.80
CA VAL A 30 -25.38 45.98 28.72
C VAL A 30 -25.18 46.39 27.26
N ALA A 31 -26.20 47.04 26.72
CA ALA A 31 -26.21 47.70 25.43
C ALA A 31 -25.62 49.11 25.55
N GLY A 32 -24.83 49.51 24.59
CA GLY A 32 -24.37 50.91 24.41
C GLY A 32 -24.37 51.26 22.92
N ARG A 33 -25.40 51.98 22.48
CA ARG A 33 -25.45 52.66 21.17
C ARG A 33 -24.68 53.98 21.26
N SER A 34 -23.90 54.28 20.23
CA SER A 34 -23.61 55.67 19.84
C SER A 34 -23.41 55.77 18.34
N THR A 35 -24.19 56.59 17.75
CA THR A 35 -24.20 57.08 16.36
C THR A 35 -23.20 58.24 16.18
N ALA A 36 -22.43 58.24 15.07
CA ALA A 36 -22.08 59.50 14.42
C ALA A 36 -21.67 59.22 12.95
N ALA A 37 -22.30 59.97 12.08
CA ALA A 37 -22.10 60.01 10.64
C ALA A 37 -20.89 60.89 10.26
N GLY A 38 -20.25 60.64 9.09
CA GLY A 38 -19.32 61.60 8.53
C GLY A 38 -18.57 61.14 7.27
N VAL A 39 -19.15 61.44 6.12
CA VAL A 39 -18.54 61.93 4.88
C VAL A 39 -17.52 61.08 4.06
N ALA A 40 -17.90 60.94 2.81
CA ALA A 40 -17.27 60.31 1.66
C ALA A 40 -15.87 60.83 1.30
N GLY A 41 -15.05 59.91 0.82
CA GLY A 41 -13.84 60.18 0.05
C GLY A 41 -13.54 58.95 -0.86
N VAL A 42 -13.97 59.06 -2.14
CA VAL A 42 -13.65 58.10 -3.17
C VAL A 42 -12.20 58.33 -3.59
N ILE A 43 -11.30 57.38 -3.35
CA ILE A 43 -10.05 57.24 -4.09
C ILE A 43 -10.03 55.78 -4.60
N ALA A 44 -10.31 55.60 -5.88
CA ALA A 44 -10.07 54.38 -6.60
C ALA A 44 -8.57 54.24 -6.85
N ALA A 45 -7.92 53.39 -6.07
CA ALA A 45 -6.61 52.87 -6.40
C ALA A 45 -6.84 51.44 -6.97
N ALA A 46 -6.71 51.35 -8.29
CA ALA A 46 -6.60 50.05 -8.97
C ALA A 46 -5.28 49.40 -8.56
N THR A 47 -5.33 48.54 -7.54
CA THR A 47 -4.27 47.57 -7.33
C THR A 47 -4.71 46.31 -8.06
N GLY A 48 -4.08 46.06 -9.23
CA GLY A 48 -4.11 44.76 -9.84
C GLY A 48 -3.48 43.73 -8.86
N GLY A 49 -4.31 43.15 -8.03
CA GLY A 49 -3.97 41.95 -7.33
C GLY A 49 -4.05 40.81 -8.36
N SER A 50 -2.90 40.21 -8.66
CA SER A 50 -2.91 38.86 -9.20
C SER A 50 -3.72 38.01 -8.23
N ASP A 51 -4.86 37.49 -8.66
CA ASP A 51 -5.52 36.37 -8.01
C ASP A 51 -4.52 35.21 -8.03
N ALA A 52 -3.71 35.13 -6.97
CA ALA A 52 -3.13 33.86 -6.60
C ALA A 52 -4.34 32.96 -6.31
N ALA A 53 -4.63 32.05 -7.21
CA ALA A 53 -5.64 31.04 -7.03
C ALA A 53 -5.45 30.47 -5.61
N ALA A 54 -6.45 30.59 -4.76
CA ALA A 54 -6.43 29.96 -3.45
C ALA A 54 -6.09 28.49 -3.69
N ALA A 55 -4.95 28.04 -3.15
CA ALA A 55 -4.54 26.65 -3.24
C ALA A 55 -5.75 25.79 -2.88
N SER A 56 -6.11 24.87 -3.75
CA SER A 56 -7.22 23.94 -3.51
C SER A 56 -6.90 23.20 -2.21
N ASP A 57 -7.84 23.18 -1.24
CA ASP A 57 -7.65 22.43 0.01
C ASP A 57 -7.45 20.92 -0.24
N ARG A 58 -7.63 20.45 -1.47
CA ARG A 58 -7.50 19.05 -1.89
C ARG A 58 -6.25 18.86 -2.79
N PRO A 59 -5.27 18.07 -2.34
CA PRO A 59 -4.03 17.87 -3.10
C PRO A 59 -4.22 17.06 -4.36
N HIS A 60 -3.32 17.23 -5.33
CA HIS A 60 -3.00 16.14 -6.24
C HIS A 60 -2.32 15.02 -5.46
N VAL A 61 -2.54 13.78 -5.84
CA VAL A 61 -1.91 12.61 -5.21
C VAL A 61 -1.21 11.79 -6.28
N VAL A 62 0.08 11.56 -6.10
CA VAL A 62 0.86 10.60 -6.88
C VAL A 62 1.30 9.48 -5.94
N PHE A 63 0.69 8.30 -6.08
CA PHE A 63 1.05 7.12 -5.32
C PHE A 63 1.95 6.23 -6.19
N ILE A 64 3.22 6.14 -5.84
CA ILE A 64 4.24 5.37 -6.55
C ILE A 64 4.46 4.05 -5.82
N LEU A 65 4.30 2.93 -6.51
CA LEU A 65 4.51 1.60 -5.94
C LEU A 65 5.57 0.84 -6.74
N ALA A 66 6.66 0.46 -6.05
CA ALA A 66 7.65 -0.47 -6.56
C ALA A 66 7.20 -1.92 -6.33
N ASP A 67 7.70 -2.86 -7.12
CA ASP A 67 7.37 -4.29 -7.09
C ASP A 67 8.59 -5.11 -6.67
N ASP A 68 8.56 -5.74 -5.50
CA ASP A 68 9.65 -6.56 -4.95
C ASP A 68 10.92 -5.77 -4.54
N LEU A 69 10.82 -4.49 -4.20
CA LEU A 69 11.97 -3.70 -3.77
C LEU A 69 12.41 -4.09 -2.35
N GLY A 70 13.67 -4.49 -2.19
CA GLY A 70 14.27 -4.77 -0.89
C GLY A 70 14.34 -3.53 0.00
N TRP A 71 14.11 -3.70 1.31
CA TRP A 71 14.09 -2.58 2.26
C TRP A 71 15.39 -1.76 2.26
N LYS A 72 16.53 -2.46 2.08
CA LYS A 72 17.84 -1.83 2.07
C LYS A 72 18.30 -1.37 0.68
N ASP A 73 17.51 -1.56 -0.38
CA ASP A 73 17.95 -1.33 -1.75
C ASP A 73 17.68 0.10 -2.26
N VAL A 74 17.63 1.07 -1.34
CA VAL A 74 17.57 2.52 -1.61
C VAL A 74 18.70 3.26 -0.89
N GLY A 75 19.18 4.37 -1.46
CA GLY A 75 20.33 5.10 -0.96
C GLY A 75 20.13 5.62 0.46
N PHE A 76 18.95 6.11 0.83
CA PHE A 76 18.67 6.60 2.19
C PHE A 76 18.64 5.49 3.27
N HIS A 77 18.64 4.21 2.89
CA HIS A 77 18.86 3.05 3.77
C HIS A 77 20.29 2.49 3.66
N GLY A 78 21.17 3.18 2.91
CA GLY A 78 22.60 2.84 2.81
C GLY A 78 22.92 1.81 1.73
N SER A 79 22.11 1.71 0.68
CA SER A 79 22.40 0.91 -0.52
C SER A 79 23.57 1.48 -1.31
N ASP A 80 24.25 0.61 -2.05
CA ASP A 80 25.19 0.95 -3.12
C ASP A 80 24.46 1.24 -4.46
N ILE A 81 23.16 1.00 -4.52
CA ILE A 81 22.31 1.32 -5.68
C ILE A 81 22.00 2.82 -5.70
N ALA A 82 22.20 3.44 -6.85
CA ALA A 82 21.92 4.88 -7.00
C ALA A 82 20.42 5.15 -7.13
N THR A 83 19.88 5.87 -6.15
CA THR A 83 18.47 6.31 -6.09
C THR A 83 18.34 7.80 -5.74
N PRO A 84 19.02 8.71 -6.46
CA PRO A 84 19.12 10.11 -6.07
C PRO A 84 17.78 10.84 -6.03
N ASN A 85 16.80 10.47 -6.85
CA ASN A 85 15.49 11.11 -6.87
C ASN A 85 14.61 10.62 -5.70
N ILE A 86 14.62 9.33 -5.41
CA ILE A 86 13.95 8.74 -4.23
C ILE A 86 14.58 9.29 -2.95
N ASP A 87 15.93 9.37 -2.91
CA ASP A 87 16.67 9.90 -1.75
C ASP A 87 16.34 11.37 -1.50
N LEU A 88 16.23 12.19 -2.55
CA LEU A 88 15.84 13.60 -2.43
C LEU A 88 14.40 13.74 -1.89
N LEU A 89 13.47 12.91 -2.36
CA LEU A 89 12.10 12.88 -1.83
C LEU A 89 12.10 12.48 -0.35
N ALA A 90 12.95 11.53 0.05
CA ALA A 90 13.09 11.10 1.44
C ALA A 90 13.75 12.18 2.32
N GLU A 91 14.76 12.88 1.81
CA GLU A 91 15.48 13.97 2.51
C GLU A 91 14.57 15.20 2.74
N THR A 92 13.73 15.53 1.75
CA THR A 92 12.83 16.69 1.80
C THR A 92 11.42 16.37 2.27
N GLY A 93 11.15 15.12 2.64
CA GLY A 93 9.88 14.61 3.12
C GLY A 93 10.02 13.73 4.36
N ALA A 94 9.04 12.88 4.60
CA ALA A 94 8.99 11.94 5.70
C ALA A 94 9.43 10.54 5.25
N ARG A 95 10.43 9.96 5.91
CA ARG A 95 10.79 8.54 5.80
C ARG A 95 9.92 7.75 6.75
N LEU A 96 9.12 6.82 6.23
CA LEU A 96 8.14 6.06 7.00
C LEU A 96 8.73 4.71 7.44
N GLU A 97 9.54 4.73 8.52
CA GLU A 97 10.38 3.60 8.93
C GLU A 97 9.60 2.40 9.49
N SER A 98 8.34 2.58 9.88
CA SER A 98 7.44 1.52 10.34
C SER A 98 6.21 1.38 9.44
N PHE A 99 6.43 1.39 8.13
CA PHE A 99 5.38 1.19 7.13
C PHE A 99 5.30 -0.27 6.69
N TYR A 100 4.09 -0.82 6.75
CA TYR A 100 3.84 -2.22 6.49
C TYR A 100 2.95 -2.44 5.26
N ALA A 101 3.22 -3.52 4.55
CA ALA A 101 2.43 -4.04 3.45
C ALA A 101 1.99 -5.48 3.75
N GLN A 102 1.32 -6.11 2.82
CA GLN A 102 1.09 -7.55 2.85
C GLN A 102 2.31 -8.28 2.26
N PRO A 103 2.47 -9.59 2.51
CA PRO A 103 3.69 -10.29 2.10
C PRO A 103 3.83 -10.54 0.59
N MET A 104 2.85 -10.13 -0.22
CA MET A 104 2.82 -10.38 -1.68
C MET A 104 2.06 -9.28 -2.43
N CYS A 105 2.31 -9.20 -3.76
CA CYS A 105 1.78 -8.17 -4.67
C CYS A 105 0.24 -8.02 -4.63
N THR A 106 -0.53 -9.05 -5.03
CA THR A 106 -2.01 -8.99 -5.07
C THR A 106 -2.61 -8.61 -3.72
N PRO A 107 -2.23 -9.24 -2.59
CA PRO A 107 -2.73 -8.85 -1.27
C PRO A 107 -2.48 -7.38 -0.93
N THR A 108 -1.28 -6.87 -1.21
CA THR A 108 -0.94 -5.47 -0.91
C THR A 108 -1.72 -4.48 -1.78
N ARG A 109 -1.77 -4.75 -3.09
CA ARG A 109 -2.49 -3.88 -4.04
C ARG A 109 -3.99 -3.86 -3.72
N ALA A 110 -4.57 -4.99 -3.33
CA ALA A 110 -5.94 -5.07 -2.85
C ALA A 110 -6.15 -4.31 -1.54
N ALA A 111 -5.20 -4.39 -0.60
CA ALA A 111 -5.22 -3.65 0.66
C ALA A 111 -5.20 -2.13 0.44
N LEU A 112 -4.36 -1.63 -0.50
CA LEU A 112 -4.32 -0.22 -0.90
C LEU A 112 -5.65 0.24 -1.49
N MET A 113 -6.22 -0.56 -2.40
CA MET A 113 -7.42 -0.17 -3.14
C MET A 113 -8.69 -0.23 -2.28
N THR A 114 -8.74 -1.07 -1.24
CA THR A 114 -9.94 -1.27 -0.42
C THR A 114 -9.88 -0.63 0.96
N GLY A 115 -8.69 -0.33 1.50
CA GLY A 115 -8.50 0.06 2.90
C GLY A 115 -8.80 -1.07 3.89
N ARG A 116 -8.82 -2.34 3.42
CA ARG A 116 -9.19 -3.52 4.19
C ARG A 116 -8.15 -4.63 4.03
N TYR A 117 -7.98 -5.43 5.07
CA TYR A 117 -7.08 -6.57 4.97
C TYR A 117 -7.61 -7.62 3.98
N PRO A 118 -6.74 -8.23 3.16
CA PRO A 118 -7.12 -9.22 2.14
C PRO A 118 -7.89 -10.43 2.69
N LEU A 119 -7.71 -10.75 3.97
CA LEU A 119 -8.46 -11.81 4.65
C LEU A 119 -9.98 -11.58 4.65
N ARG A 120 -10.44 -10.32 4.48
CA ARG A 120 -11.87 -9.95 4.46
C ARG A 120 -12.59 -10.41 3.20
N TYR A 121 -11.86 -10.65 2.11
CA TYR A 121 -12.44 -10.96 0.80
C TYR A 121 -11.70 -12.07 0.02
N GLY A 122 -10.87 -12.87 0.73
CA GLY A 122 -10.29 -14.10 0.19
C GLY A 122 -9.00 -13.96 -0.60
N LEU A 123 -8.36 -12.77 -0.60
CA LEU A 123 -7.09 -12.51 -1.31
C LEU A 123 -5.85 -12.55 -0.38
N GLN A 124 -5.96 -13.18 0.80
CA GLN A 124 -4.85 -13.26 1.77
C GLN A 124 -3.79 -14.31 1.40
N THR A 125 -4.11 -15.29 0.55
CA THR A 125 -3.22 -16.41 0.25
C THR A 125 -2.81 -16.39 -1.21
N GLY A 126 -1.54 -16.08 -1.47
CA GLY A 126 -0.99 -16.05 -2.82
C GLY A 126 -1.42 -14.85 -3.66
N VAL A 127 -0.99 -14.83 -4.91
CA VAL A 127 -1.33 -13.84 -5.92
C VAL A 127 -2.39 -14.38 -6.88
N ILE A 128 -3.04 -13.52 -7.65
CA ILE A 128 -3.90 -13.97 -8.76
C ILE A 128 -2.99 -14.50 -9.86
N LEU A 129 -3.06 -15.81 -10.09
CA LEU A 129 -2.26 -16.49 -11.11
C LEU A 129 -2.69 -16.06 -12.51
N SER A 130 -1.78 -16.15 -13.49
CA SER A 130 -2.08 -15.86 -14.90
C SER A 130 -3.23 -16.72 -15.46
N ALA A 131 -3.41 -17.95 -14.95
CA ALA A 131 -4.55 -18.81 -15.27
C ALA A 131 -5.75 -18.61 -14.32
N GLY A 132 -5.68 -17.63 -13.42
CA GLY A 132 -6.75 -17.38 -12.44
C GLY A 132 -7.96 -16.71 -13.07
N THR A 133 -9.16 -17.18 -12.70
CA THR A 133 -10.43 -16.64 -13.23
C THR A 133 -11.12 -15.70 -12.23
N TYR A 134 -10.55 -15.50 -11.06
CA TYR A 134 -11.05 -14.59 -10.02
C TYR A 134 -10.33 -13.26 -10.02
N GLY A 135 -10.90 -12.28 -9.33
CA GLY A 135 -10.31 -10.95 -9.12
C GLY A 135 -10.74 -10.37 -7.77
N LEU A 136 -10.37 -9.11 -7.55
CA LEU A 136 -10.82 -8.35 -6.39
C LEU A 136 -12.34 -8.25 -6.38
N ALA A 137 -12.96 -8.61 -5.26
CA ALA A 137 -14.40 -8.69 -5.11
C ALA A 137 -15.12 -7.43 -5.63
N MET A 138 -16.17 -7.64 -6.44
CA MET A 138 -16.90 -6.58 -7.13
C MET A 138 -17.70 -5.67 -6.19
N ASP A 139 -18.02 -6.15 -5.00
CA ASP A 139 -18.75 -5.42 -3.96
C ASP A 139 -17.82 -4.63 -3.01
N GLU A 140 -16.51 -4.59 -3.27
CA GLU A 140 -15.57 -3.67 -2.64
C GLU A 140 -15.57 -2.31 -3.37
N TRP A 141 -15.76 -1.23 -2.61
CA TRP A 141 -15.71 0.14 -3.12
C TRP A 141 -14.26 0.65 -3.06
N LEU A 142 -13.65 0.84 -4.22
CA LEU A 142 -12.22 1.09 -4.32
C LEU A 142 -11.86 2.57 -4.15
N LEU A 143 -10.64 2.84 -3.71
CA LEU A 143 -10.08 4.19 -3.54
C LEU A 143 -10.26 5.06 -4.79
N PRO A 144 -9.92 4.64 -6.03
CA PRO A 144 -10.13 5.47 -7.21
C PRO A 144 -11.61 5.77 -7.47
N GLN A 145 -12.55 4.87 -7.12
CA GLN A 145 -13.98 5.14 -7.22
C GLN A 145 -14.42 6.25 -6.24
N ALA A 146 -13.93 6.20 -4.99
CA ALA A 146 -14.23 7.23 -3.99
C ALA A 146 -13.63 8.59 -4.38
N LEU A 147 -12.38 8.60 -4.85
CA LEU A 147 -11.71 9.83 -5.30
C LEU A 147 -12.37 10.42 -6.55
N ARG A 148 -12.78 9.59 -7.52
CA ARG A 148 -13.51 10.05 -8.71
C ARG A 148 -14.84 10.71 -8.33
N GLU A 149 -15.60 10.15 -7.39
CA GLU A 149 -16.82 10.78 -6.87
C GLU A 149 -16.54 12.10 -6.13
N ALA A 150 -15.37 12.22 -5.52
CA ALA A 150 -14.91 13.49 -4.93
C ALA A 150 -14.39 14.49 -5.99
N GLY A 151 -14.45 14.16 -7.27
CA GLY A 151 -14.09 15.06 -8.39
C GLY A 151 -12.60 15.02 -8.78
N TYR A 152 -11.89 13.95 -8.41
CA TYR A 152 -10.55 13.69 -8.94
C TYR A 152 -10.61 13.11 -10.35
N SER A 153 -9.70 13.53 -11.22
CA SER A 153 -9.29 12.74 -12.37
C SER A 153 -8.43 11.58 -11.88
N THR A 154 -8.67 10.37 -12.37
CA THR A 154 -8.02 9.18 -11.85
C THR A 154 -7.27 8.43 -12.95
N ALA A 155 -6.00 8.12 -12.72
CA ALA A 155 -5.17 7.37 -13.66
C ALA A 155 -4.35 6.29 -12.98
N ILE A 156 -4.25 5.13 -13.62
CA ILE A 156 -3.26 4.09 -13.30
C ILE A 156 -2.28 3.97 -14.46
N VAL A 157 -1.01 3.96 -14.14
CA VAL A 157 0.09 3.67 -15.06
C VAL A 157 0.93 2.55 -14.44
N GLY A 158 0.99 1.41 -15.11
CA GLY A 158 1.73 0.23 -14.66
C GLY A 158 0.84 -0.94 -14.22
N LYS A 159 1.39 -1.79 -13.38
CA LYS A 159 0.86 -3.09 -12.96
C LYS A 159 -0.42 -2.99 -12.14
N TRP A 160 -1.48 -3.71 -12.59
CA TRP A 160 -2.74 -3.83 -11.86
C TRP A 160 -2.78 -4.99 -10.86
N HIS A 161 -2.71 -6.21 -11.34
CA HIS A 161 -2.66 -7.48 -10.59
C HIS A 161 -3.83 -7.75 -9.63
N LEU A 162 -5.03 -7.26 -9.94
CA LEU A 162 -6.25 -7.45 -9.13
C LEU A 162 -7.40 -8.12 -9.89
N GLY A 163 -7.08 -8.81 -10.99
CA GLY A 163 -8.00 -9.55 -11.84
C GLY A 163 -7.89 -9.14 -13.30
N HIS A 164 -7.89 -10.14 -14.19
CA HIS A 164 -7.68 -9.97 -15.64
C HIS A 164 -8.63 -10.81 -16.47
N ALA A 165 -9.15 -11.91 -15.95
CA ALA A 165 -9.95 -12.87 -16.70
C ALA A 165 -11.32 -12.33 -17.15
N ASP A 166 -11.87 -11.35 -16.44
CA ASP A 166 -13.10 -10.65 -16.78
C ASP A 166 -12.81 -9.15 -16.81
N GLN A 167 -13.31 -8.45 -17.85
CA GLN A 167 -13.13 -7.00 -17.98
C GLN A 167 -13.71 -6.23 -16.78
N ALA A 168 -14.73 -6.76 -16.11
CA ALA A 168 -15.27 -6.16 -14.89
C ALA A 168 -14.23 -5.96 -13.79
N PHE A 169 -13.15 -6.75 -13.77
CA PHE A 169 -12.03 -6.57 -12.83
C PHE A 169 -11.00 -5.52 -13.26
N TRP A 170 -11.04 -5.07 -14.52
CA TRP A 170 -10.01 -4.23 -15.09
C TRP A 170 -10.04 -2.80 -14.52
N PRO A 171 -8.92 -2.08 -14.49
CA PRO A 171 -8.82 -0.80 -13.78
C PRO A 171 -9.83 0.25 -14.26
N HIS A 172 -10.11 0.33 -15.57
CA HIS A 172 -11.04 1.31 -16.13
C HIS A 172 -12.51 1.05 -15.70
N GLU A 173 -12.87 -0.20 -15.37
CA GLU A 173 -14.15 -0.57 -14.77
C GLU A 173 -14.16 -0.39 -13.24
N ARG A 174 -13.00 -0.23 -12.64
CA ARG A 174 -12.81 -0.15 -11.20
C ARG A 174 -12.42 1.25 -10.71
N GLY A 175 -12.77 2.29 -11.47
CA GLY A 175 -12.71 3.67 -11.02
C GLY A 175 -11.57 4.51 -11.57
N PHE A 176 -10.74 4.00 -12.46
CA PHE A 176 -9.74 4.79 -13.17
C PHE A 176 -10.29 5.31 -14.50
N ASP A 177 -10.17 6.61 -14.75
CA ASP A 177 -10.54 7.25 -16.00
C ASP A 177 -9.54 6.96 -17.12
N GLN A 178 -8.27 6.74 -16.76
CA GLN A 178 -7.20 6.34 -17.66
C GLN A 178 -6.46 5.15 -17.06
N ALA A 179 -6.17 4.15 -17.89
CA ALA A 179 -5.43 2.96 -17.51
C ALA A 179 -4.41 2.58 -18.58
N TYR A 180 -3.17 2.33 -18.18
CA TYR A 180 -2.08 1.95 -19.07
C TYR A 180 -1.13 0.98 -18.38
N GLY A 181 -0.83 -0.15 -19.01
CA GLY A 181 0.11 -1.16 -18.52
C GLY A 181 -0.47 -2.56 -18.40
N PRO A 182 0.22 -3.48 -17.71
CA PRO A 182 -0.15 -4.89 -17.61
C PRO A 182 -1.25 -5.14 -16.56
N LEU A 183 -2.07 -6.15 -16.83
CA LEU A 183 -3.11 -6.63 -15.90
C LEU A 183 -2.61 -7.76 -15.00
N ILE A 184 -1.61 -8.52 -15.46
CA ILE A 184 -1.02 -9.67 -14.74
C ILE A 184 0.13 -9.21 -13.85
N GLY A 185 0.67 -10.16 -13.07
CA GLY A 185 1.68 -9.88 -12.05
C GLY A 185 3.12 -9.82 -12.54
N GLU A 186 3.42 -10.40 -13.67
CA GLU A 186 4.77 -10.56 -14.20
C GLU A 186 4.75 -10.51 -15.73
N ILE A 187 5.64 -9.70 -16.28
CA ILE A 187 5.81 -9.56 -17.75
C ILE A 187 7.28 -9.50 -18.10
N ASP A 188 7.62 -9.84 -19.34
CA ASP A 188 8.90 -9.45 -19.95
C ASP A 188 8.94 -7.94 -20.13
N HIS A 189 9.97 -7.28 -19.61
CA HIS A 189 10.06 -5.81 -19.54
C HIS A 189 10.29 -5.12 -20.89
N PHE A 190 10.59 -5.87 -21.95
CA PHE A 190 10.78 -5.36 -23.32
C PHE A 190 9.73 -5.87 -24.30
N GLU A 191 9.31 -7.14 -24.15
CA GLU A 191 8.30 -7.72 -25.04
C GLU A 191 6.87 -7.47 -24.57
N HIS A 192 6.68 -7.05 -23.29
CA HIS A 192 5.39 -6.80 -22.64
C HIS A 192 4.47 -8.02 -22.70
N LYS A 193 5.06 -9.20 -22.53
CA LYS A 193 4.36 -10.48 -22.53
C LYS A 193 4.46 -11.17 -21.18
N SER A 194 3.37 -11.82 -20.78
CA SER A 194 3.35 -12.78 -19.70
C SER A 194 3.13 -14.18 -20.28
N HIS A 195 4.04 -15.12 -19.99
CA HIS A 195 3.97 -16.49 -20.53
C HIS A 195 3.80 -16.54 -22.07
N GLY A 196 4.43 -15.59 -22.78
CA GLY A 196 4.37 -15.50 -24.24
C GLY A 196 3.11 -14.84 -24.81
N ILE A 197 2.23 -14.35 -23.98
CA ILE A 197 0.98 -13.65 -24.37
C ILE A 197 1.16 -12.15 -24.06
N THR A 198 0.77 -11.28 -25.00
CA THR A 198 0.80 -9.83 -24.79
C THR A 198 -0.12 -9.43 -23.65
N ASP A 199 0.46 -8.80 -22.62
CA ASP A 199 -0.22 -8.25 -21.44
C ASP A 199 0.09 -6.75 -21.34
N TRP A 200 -0.35 -5.98 -22.36
CA TRP A 200 -0.11 -4.55 -22.45
C TRP A 200 -1.35 -3.82 -22.97
N TYR A 201 -1.90 -2.95 -22.16
CA TYR A 201 -3.23 -2.38 -22.41
C TYR A 201 -3.23 -0.86 -22.26
N ARG A 202 -4.13 -0.21 -23.01
CA ARG A 202 -4.52 1.19 -22.84
C ARG A 202 -6.04 1.28 -22.82
N ASN A 203 -6.61 1.69 -21.68
CA ASN A 203 -8.05 1.89 -21.50
C ASN A 203 -8.92 0.69 -21.96
N GLY A 204 -8.48 -0.52 -21.64
CA GLY A 204 -9.19 -1.75 -21.97
C GLY A 204 -8.87 -2.37 -23.35
N GLU A 205 -8.08 -1.69 -24.17
CA GLU A 205 -7.64 -2.19 -25.47
C GLU A 205 -6.21 -2.71 -25.40
N VAL A 206 -5.95 -3.88 -26.00
CA VAL A 206 -4.59 -4.41 -26.16
C VAL A 206 -3.83 -3.51 -27.13
N ILE A 207 -2.62 -3.14 -26.76
CA ILE A 207 -1.73 -2.38 -27.62
C ILE A 207 -0.38 -3.10 -27.78
N GLU A 208 0.30 -2.85 -28.88
CA GLU A 208 1.68 -3.25 -29.12
C GLU A 208 2.56 -2.00 -29.10
N GLU A 209 3.59 -2.00 -28.29
CA GLU A 209 4.50 -0.88 -28.12
C GLU A 209 5.90 -1.41 -27.85
N GLU A 210 6.91 -0.77 -28.46
CA GLU A 210 8.32 -1.13 -28.28
C GLU A 210 8.95 -0.24 -27.20
N GLY A 211 9.78 -0.81 -26.35
CA GLY A 211 10.55 -0.08 -25.34
C GLY A 211 10.69 -0.85 -24.04
N TYR A 212 11.36 -0.25 -23.09
CA TYR A 212 11.50 -0.77 -21.74
C TYR A 212 10.32 -0.27 -20.90
N ASP A 213 9.58 -1.15 -20.29
CA ASP A 213 8.32 -0.85 -19.62
C ASP A 213 8.44 0.25 -18.56
N THR A 214 9.48 0.23 -17.74
CA THR A 214 9.75 1.25 -16.72
C THR A 214 9.86 2.64 -17.33
N THR A 215 10.55 2.78 -18.46
CA THR A 215 10.66 4.06 -19.20
C THR A 215 9.33 4.47 -19.81
N LEU A 216 8.57 3.50 -20.33
CA LEU A 216 7.24 3.75 -20.88
C LEU A 216 6.25 4.20 -19.78
N PHE A 217 6.34 3.66 -18.57
CA PHE A 217 5.52 4.12 -17.44
C PHE A 217 5.87 5.54 -17.03
N GLY A 218 7.15 5.90 -16.94
CA GLY A 218 7.56 7.27 -16.66
C GLY A 218 7.05 8.25 -17.71
N ALA A 219 7.19 7.90 -19.00
CA ALA A 219 6.72 8.73 -20.10
C ALA A 219 5.18 8.87 -20.13
N GLU A 220 4.44 7.81 -19.83
CA GLU A 220 2.98 7.86 -19.75
C GLU A 220 2.51 8.66 -18.53
N ALA A 221 3.16 8.53 -17.38
CA ALA A 221 2.87 9.33 -16.19
C ALA A 221 3.11 10.83 -16.45
N GLU A 222 4.22 11.18 -17.12
CA GLU A 222 4.47 12.54 -17.61
C GLU A 222 3.35 13.01 -18.54
N ARG A 223 2.95 12.20 -19.52
CA ARG A 223 1.84 12.54 -20.44
C ARG A 223 0.52 12.79 -19.68
N VAL A 224 0.20 11.98 -18.67
CA VAL A 224 -1.00 12.17 -17.84
C VAL A 224 -0.94 13.51 -17.10
N ILE A 225 0.21 13.83 -16.49
CA ILE A 225 0.41 15.09 -15.76
C ILE A 225 0.31 16.29 -16.70
N GLU A 226 1.01 16.28 -17.84
CA GLU A 226 1.00 17.39 -18.80
C GLU A 226 -0.38 17.61 -19.44
N ALA A 227 -1.14 16.55 -19.69
CA ALA A 227 -2.49 16.62 -20.25
C ALA A 227 -3.55 16.99 -19.21
N HIS A 228 -3.24 16.89 -17.90
CA HIS A 228 -4.21 17.14 -16.84
C HIS A 228 -4.66 18.59 -16.82
N ASP A 229 -5.97 18.83 -16.69
CA ASP A 229 -6.52 20.15 -16.41
C ASP A 229 -6.33 20.46 -14.91
N ALA A 230 -5.39 21.33 -14.60
CA ALA A 230 -5.05 21.71 -13.23
C ALA A 230 -6.21 22.40 -12.45
N ALA A 231 -7.38 22.60 -13.07
CA ALA A 231 -8.56 23.12 -12.39
C ALA A 231 -9.18 22.10 -11.39
N GLY A 232 -8.87 20.80 -11.51
CA GLY A 232 -9.30 19.74 -10.60
C GLY A 232 -8.12 18.97 -10.01
N PRO A 233 -8.32 18.19 -8.94
CA PRO A 233 -7.26 17.34 -8.39
C PRO A 233 -7.04 16.08 -9.25
N LEU A 234 -5.80 15.58 -9.25
CA LEU A 234 -5.38 14.34 -9.91
C LEU A 234 -5.05 13.26 -8.86
N PHE A 235 -5.51 12.05 -9.10
CA PHE A 235 -4.97 10.84 -8.46
C PHE A 235 -4.26 10.00 -9.53
N LEU A 236 -2.94 9.91 -9.43
CA LEU A 236 -2.10 9.07 -10.28
C LEU A 236 -1.54 7.91 -9.44
N TYR A 237 -1.95 6.68 -9.76
CA TYR A 237 -1.34 5.47 -9.25
C TYR A 237 -0.30 4.97 -10.24
N LEU A 238 0.98 5.22 -9.94
CA LEU A 238 2.12 4.81 -10.74
C LEU A 238 2.71 3.53 -10.14
N ALA A 239 2.35 2.40 -10.72
CA ALA A 239 2.66 1.07 -10.20
C ALA A 239 3.70 0.39 -11.10
N PHE A 240 4.98 0.62 -10.81
CA PHE A 240 6.07 0.00 -11.56
C PHE A 240 6.04 -1.53 -11.45
N THR A 241 6.52 -2.21 -12.47
CA THR A 241 6.88 -3.63 -12.46
C THR A 241 8.31 -3.83 -11.93
N ALA A 242 9.14 -2.80 -11.98
CA ALA A 242 10.50 -2.80 -11.45
C ALA A 242 10.50 -2.77 -9.91
N PRO A 243 11.45 -3.50 -9.27
CA PRO A 243 12.48 -4.38 -9.84
C PRO A 243 12.11 -5.89 -9.81
N HIS A 244 10.83 -6.26 -10.08
CA HIS A 244 10.37 -7.66 -10.16
C HIS A 244 11.10 -8.43 -11.27
N THR A 245 11.23 -9.75 -11.12
CA THR A 245 11.71 -10.63 -12.20
C THR A 245 10.80 -10.60 -13.44
N PRO A 246 11.34 -10.91 -14.64
CA PRO A 246 12.74 -11.24 -14.95
C PRO A 246 13.66 -10.03 -14.77
N TYR A 247 14.88 -10.23 -14.28
CA TYR A 247 15.82 -9.12 -14.08
C TYR A 247 16.38 -8.67 -15.43
N GLN A 248 15.78 -7.62 -15.98
CA GLN A 248 16.08 -7.06 -17.30
C GLN A 248 16.19 -5.54 -17.20
N ALA A 249 17.23 -4.97 -17.77
CA ALA A 249 17.40 -3.52 -17.85
C ALA A 249 18.07 -3.13 -19.17
N PRO A 250 17.89 -1.90 -19.66
CA PRO A 250 18.62 -1.38 -20.80
C PRO A 250 20.14 -1.37 -20.57
N GLN A 251 20.92 -1.55 -21.63
CA GLN A 251 22.37 -1.74 -21.56
C GLN A 251 23.09 -0.54 -20.89
N ASP A 252 22.64 0.67 -21.12
CA ASP A 252 23.20 1.88 -20.52
C ASP A 252 23.04 1.92 -18.99
N TYR A 253 21.98 1.33 -18.44
CA TYR A 253 21.82 1.14 -17.00
C TYR A 253 22.69 -0.01 -16.48
N LEU A 254 22.79 -1.12 -17.20
CA LEU A 254 23.68 -2.24 -16.84
C LEU A 254 25.15 -1.79 -16.78
N ASP A 255 25.58 -0.92 -17.70
CA ASP A 255 26.93 -0.38 -17.76
C ASP A 255 27.29 0.48 -16.53
N ARG A 256 26.31 1.16 -15.90
CA ARG A 256 26.52 1.89 -14.63
C ARG A 256 26.95 0.96 -13.50
N TYR A 257 26.59 -0.31 -13.58
CA TYR A 257 26.87 -1.34 -12.57
C TYR A 257 27.84 -2.43 -13.07
N ALA A 258 28.66 -2.15 -14.08
CA ALA A 258 29.64 -3.09 -14.64
C ALA A 258 30.67 -3.60 -13.60
N HIS A 259 30.80 -2.91 -12.46
CA HIS A 259 31.66 -3.30 -11.35
C HIS A 259 31.06 -4.41 -10.45
N ILE A 260 29.76 -4.73 -10.61
CA ILE A 260 29.09 -5.82 -9.91
C ILE A 260 29.25 -7.10 -10.74
N ASP A 261 29.93 -8.10 -10.18
CA ASP A 261 30.19 -9.37 -10.87
C ASP A 261 28.95 -10.24 -11.03
N ASP A 262 28.05 -10.22 -10.01
CA ASP A 262 26.79 -10.97 -10.04
C ASP A 262 25.81 -10.33 -11.04
N GLU A 263 25.48 -11.06 -12.11
CA GLU A 263 24.64 -10.55 -13.20
C GLU A 263 23.22 -10.22 -12.74
N ALA A 264 22.65 -11.01 -11.81
CA ALA A 264 21.31 -10.76 -11.30
C ALA A 264 21.28 -9.50 -10.42
N ARG A 265 22.28 -9.32 -9.52
CA ARG A 265 22.39 -8.09 -8.70
C ARG A 265 22.64 -6.88 -9.58
N ARG A 266 23.45 -7.02 -10.62
CA ARG A 266 23.71 -5.94 -11.60
C ARG A 266 22.44 -5.51 -12.31
N ALA A 267 21.66 -6.47 -12.82
CA ALA A 267 20.41 -6.17 -13.51
C ALA A 267 19.37 -5.57 -12.56
N TYR A 268 19.21 -6.12 -11.37
CA TYR A 268 18.34 -5.61 -10.33
C TYR A 268 18.67 -4.16 -9.93
N ALA A 269 19.96 -3.85 -9.71
CA ALA A 269 20.42 -2.49 -9.42
C ALA A 269 20.13 -1.52 -10.57
N ALA A 270 20.33 -1.98 -11.81
CA ALA A 270 20.04 -1.21 -13.02
C ALA A 270 18.54 -0.92 -13.16
N MET A 271 17.65 -1.88 -12.85
CA MET A 271 16.19 -1.70 -12.84
C MET A 271 15.76 -0.65 -11.83
N ILE A 272 16.32 -0.68 -10.61
CA ILE A 272 16.00 0.31 -9.56
C ILE A 272 16.43 1.70 -9.97
N THR A 273 17.64 1.84 -10.53
CA THR A 273 18.12 3.15 -11.00
C THR A 273 17.30 3.68 -12.19
N ALA A 274 16.85 2.78 -13.08
CA ALA A 274 15.94 3.18 -14.17
C ALA A 274 14.59 3.67 -13.61
N MET A 275 14.04 2.99 -12.60
CA MET A 275 12.83 3.41 -11.90
C MET A 275 13.03 4.77 -11.20
N ASP A 276 14.17 4.98 -10.55
CA ASP A 276 14.51 6.24 -9.89
C ASP A 276 14.59 7.41 -10.89
N ASP A 277 15.22 7.19 -12.05
CA ASP A 277 15.30 8.21 -13.12
C ASP A 277 13.88 8.58 -13.63
N GLU A 278 12.96 7.62 -13.76
CA GLU A 278 11.58 7.88 -14.18
C GLU A 278 10.75 8.56 -13.06
N ILE A 279 11.02 8.29 -11.80
CA ILE A 279 10.45 9.04 -10.68
C ILE A 279 10.91 10.51 -10.76
N GLY A 280 12.17 10.75 -11.07
CA GLY A 280 12.70 12.09 -11.33
C GLY A 280 11.98 12.81 -12.48
N ARG A 281 11.68 12.09 -13.58
CA ARG A 281 10.88 12.60 -14.71
C ARG A 281 9.48 13.04 -14.26
N VAL A 282 8.80 12.25 -13.43
CA VAL A 282 7.47 12.56 -12.89
C VAL A 282 7.51 13.82 -12.01
N VAL A 283 8.49 13.93 -11.11
CA VAL A 283 8.67 15.11 -10.26
C VAL A 283 8.89 16.35 -11.13
N ALA A 284 9.78 16.28 -12.14
CA ALA A 284 10.04 17.38 -13.07
C ALA A 284 8.80 17.76 -13.90
N ALA A 285 7.95 16.80 -14.28
CA ALA A 285 6.68 17.06 -14.95
C ALA A 285 5.71 17.86 -14.06
N LEU A 286 5.58 17.46 -12.78
CA LEU A 286 4.78 18.19 -11.79
C LEU A 286 5.29 19.64 -11.60
N GLU A 287 6.61 19.83 -11.55
CA GLU A 287 7.23 21.16 -11.45
C GLU A 287 6.94 22.02 -12.67
N ARG A 288 7.15 21.49 -13.88
CA ARG A 288 6.87 22.21 -15.15
C ARG A 288 5.40 22.59 -15.28
N LYS A 289 4.50 21.71 -14.80
CA LYS A 289 3.05 21.95 -14.81
C LYS A 289 2.60 22.90 -13.69
N GLY A 290 3.48 23.24 -12.73
CA GLY A 290 3.14 24.08 -11.57
C GLY A 290 2.27 23.37 -10.53
N MET A 291 2.27 22.02 -10.54
CA MET A 291 1.46 21.20 -9.63
C MET A 291 2.24 20.70 -8.40
N ARG A 292 3.59 20.78 -8.40
CA ARG A 292 4.44 20.14 -7.38
C ARG A 292 4.13 20.57 -5.95
N GLU A 293 3.89 21.86 -5.72
CA GLU A 293 3.62 22.42 -4.39
C GLU A 293 2.27 21.94 -3.80
N ASP A 294 1.32 21.57 -4.67
CA ASP A 294 0.01 21.07 -4.30
C ASP A 294 -0.12 19.53 -4.47
N THR A 295 1.00 18.82 -4.60
CA THR A 295 1.05 17.38 -4.81
C THR A 295 1.63 16.64 -3.62
N LEU A 296 0.86 15.71 -3.05
CA LEU A 296 1.34 14.65 -2.17
C LEU A 296 1.91 13.51 -3.02
N ILE A 297 3.19 13.22 -2.86
CA ILE A 297 3.84 12.03 -3.40
C ILE A 297 3.99 11.02 -2.25
N VAL A 298 3.50 9.81 -2.44
CA VAL A 298 3.78 8.65 -1.59
C VAL A 298 4.52 7.62 -2.42
N PHE A 299 5.65 7.14 -1.94
CA PHE A 299 6.41 6.03 -2.53
C PHE A 299 6.45 4.88 -1.54
N ALA A 300 6.21 3.65 -2.01
CA ALA A 300 6.37 2.44 -1.21
C ALA A 300 6.70 1.23 -2.09
N SER A 301 7.20 0.14 -1.48
CA SER A 301 7.20 -1.19 -2.11
C SER A 301 5.92 -1.95 -1.76
N ASP A 302 5.49 -2.86 -2.64
CA ASP A 302 4.29 -3.67 -2.39
C ASP A 302 4.55 -4.85 -1.43
N ASN A 303 5.77 -5.32 -1.31
CA ASN A 303 6.26 -6.28 -0.31
C ASN A 303 7.78 -6.17 -0.20
N GLY A 304 8.38 -6.90 0.71
CA GLY A 304 9.83 -6.99 0.76
C GLY A 304 10.42 -7.69 -0.46
N GLY A 305 11.69 -7.44 -0.73
CA GLY A 305 12.41 -8.06 -1.84
C GLY A 305 12.42 -9.58 -1.76
N THR A 306 12.41 -10.24 -2.91
CA THR A 306 12.31 -11.69 -3.05
C THR A 306 13.60 -12.39 -2.63
N ARG A 307 13.53 -13.27 -1.62
CA ARG A 307 14.67 -14.06 -1.11
C ARG A 307 14.52 -15.57 -1.34
N ASP A 308 13.30 -16.01 -1.64
CA ASP A 308 12.99 -17.43 -1.92
C ASP A 308 12.62 -17.61 -3.39
N LYS A 309 13.31 -18.56 -4.05
CA LYS A 309 13.10 -18.88 -5.48
C LYS A 309 11.66 -19.30 -5.81
N MET A 310 10.90 -19.79 -4.82
CA MET A 310 9.50 -20.10 -5.00
C MET A 310 8.67 -18.87 -5.42
N PHE A 311 9.10 -17.68 -5.02
CA PHE A 311 8.40 -16.42 -5.29
C PHE A 311 9.11 -15.57 -6.36
N ALA A 312 10.16 -16.11 -7.01
CA ALA A 312 10.94 -15.37 -7.97
C ALA A 312 10.28 -15.26 -9.37
N GLY A 313 9.19 -16.03 -9.61
CA GLY A 313 8.51 -16.00 -10.90
C GLY A 313 9.28 -16.64 -12.04
N GLU A 314 8.95 -16.28 -13.29
CA GLU A 314 9.68 -16.69 -14.48
C GLU A 314 11.05 -15.99 -14.53
N GLY A 315 12.07 -16.69 -14.99
CA GLY A 315 13.43 -16.14 -15.04
C GLY A 315 14.24 -16.30 -13.74
N ALA A 316 13.87 -17.31 -12.91
CA ALA A 316 14.63 -17.64 -11.71
C ALA A 316 16.13 -17.74 -11.99
N VAL A 317 16.92 -16.90 -11.33
CA VAL A 317 18.38 -16.84 -11.48
C VAL A 317 19.07 -18.02 -10.82
N ALA A 318 20.22 -18.41 -11.36
CA ALA A 318 21.13 -19.33 -10.68
C ALA A 318 21.81 -18.56 -9.53
N GLY A 319 21.81 -19.12 -8.32
CA GLY A 319 22.44 -18.45 -7.17
C GLY A 319 21.47 -17.85 -6.17
N GLU A 320 21.93 -16.88 -5.38
CA GLU A 320 21.10 -16.11 -4.46
C GLU A 320 20.29 -15.05 -5.22
N LEU A 321 19.10 -14.76 -4.71
CA LEU A 321 18.28 -13.68 -5.25
C LEU A 321 18.83 -12.33 -4.80
N PRO A 322 18.85 -11.32 -5.69
CA PRO A 322 19.58 -10.09 -5.49
C PRO A 322 19.04 -9.10 -4.44
N PRO A 323 17.72 -9.05 -4.08
CA PRO A 323 17.22 -8.07 -3.13
C PRO A 323 17.83 -8.17 -1.73
N ASP A 324 18.04 -7.03 -1.07
CA ASP A 324 18.51 -6.94 0.32
C ASP A 324 17.40 -6.35 1.22
N ASN A 325 16.88 -7.18 2.14
CA ASN A 325 15.90 -6.76 3.13
C ASN A 325 16.55 -6.44 4.50
N GLY A 326 17.88 -6.42 4.58
CA GLY A 326 18.57 -6.19 5.85
C GLY A 326 18.16 -4.88 6.55
N PRO A 327 18.09 -4.89 7.88
CA PRO A 327 18.45 -5.98 8.81
C PRO A 327 17.33 -7.01 9.03
N TYR A 328 16.22 -6.94 8.31
CA TYR A 328 14.99 -7.70 8.58
C TYR A 328 15.07 -9.14 8.05
N ARG A 329 14.47 -10.06 8.81
CA ARG A 329 14.37 -11.49 8.47
C ARG A 329 13.38 -11.74 7.34
N GLY A 330 13.73 -12.64 6.43
CA GLY A 330 12.85 -13.09 5.36
C GLY A 330 12.78 -12.13 4.17
N GLY A 331 11.70 -12.19 3.42
CA GLY A 331 11.42 -11.43 2.23
C GLY A 331 10.04 -11.77 1.69
N LYS A 332 9.75 -11.42 0.43
CA LYS A 332 8.48 -11.69 -0.26
C LYS A 332 7.92 -13.07 0.09
N GLY A 333 6.64 -13.14 0.33
CA GLY A 333 5.96 -14.38 0.69
C GLY A 333 6.07 -14.79 2.15
N THR A 334 6.91 -14.13 2.99
CA THR A 334 7.02 -14.41 4.42
C THR A 334 6.29 -13.36 5.26
N VAL A 335 5.85 -13.75 6.45
CA VAL A 335 5.21 -12.84 7.41
C VAL A 335 6.18 -12.24 8.42
N TYR A 336 7.49 -12.43 8.22
CA TYR A 336 8.56 -11.76 8.97
C TYR A 336 8.72 -10.31 8.51
N GLU A 337 9.48 -9.52 9.30
CA GLU A 337 9.66 -8.10 9.01
C GLU A 337 10.17 -7.85 7.58
N GLY A 338 11.15 -8.64 7.11
CA GLY A 338 11.68 -8.50 5.75
C GLY A 338 10.68 -8.80 4.62
N GLY A 339 9.55 -9.44 4.92
CA GLY A 339 8.50 -9.69 3.92
C GLY A 339 7.43 -8.60 3.87
N THR A 340 7.24 -7.87 4.97
CA THR A 340 6.08 -6.98 5.14
C THR A 340 6.42 -5.55 5.57
N ARG A 341 7.58 -5.32 6.19
CA ARG A 341 8.09 -3.97 6.47
C ARG A 341 8.82 -3.48 5.24
N VAL A 342 8.29 -2.45 4.61
CA VAL A 342 8.73 -2.03 3.27
C VAL A 342 9.33 -0.64 3.27
N VAL A 343 10.15 -0.36 2.25
CA VAL A 343 10.58 1.00 1.94
C VAL A 343 9.34 1.86 1.74
N ALA A 344 9.26 3.00 2.44
CA ALA A 344 8.20 3.97 2.22
C ALA A 344 8.62 5.38 2.58
N LEU A 345 8.11 6.36 1.84
CA LEU A 345 8.24 7.77 2.14
C LEU A 345 6.98 8.54 1.70
N ALA A 346 6.82 9.73 2.26
CA ALA A 346 5.81 10.68 1.83
C ALA A 346 6.45 12.08 1.68
N ASN A 347 6.13 12.77 0.59
CA ASN A 347 6.69 14.08 0.32
C ASN A 347 5.60 15.03 -0.21
N TRP A 348 5.45 16.17 0.47
CA TRP A 348 4.61 17.28 0.02
C TRP A 348 5.23 18.58 0.53
N PRO A 349 5.78 19.42 -0.34
CA PRO A 349 6.45 20.65 0.05
C PRO A 349 5.59 21.52 0.96
N GLY A 350 6.17 21.97 2.09
CA GLY A 350 5.49 22.86 3.04
C GLY A 350 4.31 22.23 3.83
N ARG A 351 3.95 20.97 3.57
CA ARG A 351 2.87 20.27 4.25
C ARG A 351 3.34 19.08 5.08
N ILE A 352 4.43 18.44 4.68
CA ILE A 352 5.09 17.35 5.41
C ILE A 352 6.41 17.89 5.95
N GLU A 353 6.65 17.69 7.24
CA GLU A 353 7.91 18.03 7.90
C GLU A 353 8.98 16.98 7.53
N PRO A 354 10.15 17.39 6.99
CA PRO A 354 11.22 16.44 6.70
C PRO A 354 11.70 15.73 7.96
N GLY A 355 11.89 14.42 7.85
CA GLY A 355 12.42 13.62 8.96
C GLY A 355 12.06 12.16 8.94
N VAL A 356 12.35 11.48 10.06
CA VAL A 356 12.01 10.08 10.27
C VAL A 356 10.68 9.99 11.02
N VAL A 357 9.81 9.13 10.52
CA VAL A 357 8.51 8.81 11.13
C VAL A 357 8.51 7.34 11.55
N ASP A 358 8.51 7.11 12.88
CA ASP A 358 8.58 5.77 13.47
C ASP A 358 7.20 5.18 13.80
N GLY A 359 6.14 5.97 13.69
CA GLY A 359 4.77 5.52 13.96
C GLY A 359 4.36 4.39 13.03
N MET A 360 3.75 3.33 13.58
CA MET A 360 3.25 2.22 12.77
C MET A 360 2.20 2.68 11.77
N MET A 361 2.36 2.29 10.51
CA MET A 361 1.40 2.51 9.42
C MET A 361 1.34 1.25 8.56
N HIS A 362 0.22 1.07 7.87
CA HIS A 362 0.03 -0.06 6.98
C HIS A 362 -0.61 0.39 5.65
N MET A 363 -0.41 -0.36 4.59
CA MET A 363 -0.97 -0.05 3.26
C MET A 363 -2.49 0.19 3.29
N VAL A 364 -3.24 -0.49 4.17
CA VAL A 364 -4.69 -0.27 4.35
C VAL A 364 -5.03 1.15 4.85
N ASP A 365 -4.08 1.84 5.50
CA ASP A 365 -4.29 3.19 6.04
C ASP A 365 -4.30 4.25 4.95
N MET A 366 -3.74 3.93 3.78
CA MET A 366 -3.69 4.88 2.67
C MET A 366 -5.08 5.22 2.14
N TYR A 367 -6.01 4.26 2.13
CA TYR A 367 -7.38 4.54 1.71
C TYR A 367 -8.05 5.62 2.58
N PRO A 368 -8.26 5.43 3.90
CA PRO A 368 -8.92 6.45 4.72
C PRO A 368 -8.13 7.76 4.79
N THR A 369 -6.81 7.73 4.77
CA THR A 369 -5.96 8.92 4.79
C THR A 369 -6.15 9.75 3.52
N LEU A 370 -6.06 9.14 2.34
CA LEU A 370 -6.25 9.83 1.07
C LEU A 370 -7.70 10.27 0.84
N ALA A 371 -8.67 9.45 1.26
CA ALA A 371 -10.08 9.80 1.21
C ALA A 371 -10.39 11.03 2.10
N ALA A 372 -9.82 11.10 3.31
CA ALA A 372 -9.97 12.24 4.19
C ALA A 372 -9.36 13.52 3.60
N LEU A 373 -8.14 13.45 3.05
CA LEU A 373 -7.49 14.56 2.37
C LEU A 373 -8.27 15.05 1.14
N ALA A 374 -8.93 14.14 0.44
CA ALA A 374 -9.75 14.43 -0.73
C ALA A 374 -11.16 14.94 -0.36
N GLY A 375 -11.59 14.80 0.88
CA GLY A 375 -12.99 15.00 1.27
C GLY A 375 -13.94 14.00 0.60
N ALA A 376 -13.46 12.77 0.31
CA ALA A 376 -14.23 11.74 -0.35
C ALA A 376 -15.22 11.06 0.61
N ASP A 377 -16.41 10.72 0.10
CA ASP A 377 -17.40 9.96 0.85
C ASP A 377 -17.01 8.47 0.91
N THR A 378 -16.83 7.97 2.12
CA THR A 378 -16.52 6.56 2.40
C THR A 378 -17.74 5.73 2.81
N SER A 379 -18.95 6.29 2.74
CA SER A 379 -20.19 5.59 3.18
C SER A 379 -20.51 4.34 2.35
N LYS A 380 -19.97 4.23 1.14
CA LYS A 380 -20.11 3.07 0.26
C LYS A 380 -19.12 1.95 0.54
N THR A 381 -18.09 2.21 1.37
CA THR A 381 -17.14 1.17 1.75
C THR A 381 -17.76 0.20 2.75
N LYS A 382 -17.33 -1.05 2.72
CA LYS A 382 -17.46 -1.93 3.86
C LYS A 382 -16.58 -1.39 5.01
N PRO A 383 -16.76 -1.84 6.26
CA PRO A 383 -15.93 -1.37 7.37
C PRO A 383 -14.44 -1.44 7.04
N LEU A 384 -13.75 -0.31 7.15
CA LEU A 384 -12.32 -0.21 6.87
C LEU A 384 -11.50 -0.80 8.03
N ASP A 385 -10.41 -1.48 7.72
CA ASP A 385 -9.35 -1.86 8.67
C ASP A 385 -8.29 -0.75 8.77
N GLY A 386 -8.24 0.12 7.77
CA GLY A 386 -7.37 1.28 7.71
C GLY A 386 -7.79 2.40 8.65
N MET A 387 -6.83 3.20 9.07
CA MET A 387 -6.99 4.39 9.90
C MET A 387 -6.40 5.61 9.19
N ASP A 388 -6.94 6.80 9.45
CA ASP A 388 -6.33 8.04 8.96
C ASP A 388 -5.03 8.30 9.74
N VAL A 389 -3.91 8.20 9.04
CA VAL A 389 -2.56 8.38 9.58
C VAL A 389 -1.91 9.70 9.10
N TRP A 390 -2.69 10.63 8.56
CA TRP A 390 -2.14 11.87 8.02
C TRP A 390 -1.27 12.64 9.01
N ASN A 391 -1.71 12.79 10.25
CA ASN A 391 -0.94 13.53 11.25
C ASN A 391 0.36 12.82 11.66
N THR A 392 0.36 11.49 11.68
CA THR A 392 1.58 10.69 11.87
C THR A 392 2.54 10.91 10.71
N MET A 393 2.05 10.76 9.48
CA MET A 393 2.84 10.90 8.27
C MET A 393 3.49 12.29 8.14
N ARG A 394 2.75 13.37 8.44
CA ARG A 394 3.21 14.74 8.18
C ARG A 394 4.05 15.38 9.28
N ARG A 395 3.95 14.93 10.54
CA ARG A 395 4.58 15.57 11.70
C ARG A 395 5.10 14.59 12.74
N ASN A 396 5.11 13.30 12.43
CA ASN A 396 5.48 12.26 13.39
C ASN A 396 4.66 12.29 14.70
N ASP A 397 3.38 12.70 14.61
CA ASP A 397 2.45 12.57 15.73
C ASP A 397 2.25 11.05 16.05
N PRO A 398 1.92 10.68 17.29
CA PRO A 398 1.67 9.29 17.64
C PRO A 398 0.66 8.63 16.67
N SER A 399 1.02 7.46 16.14
CA SER A 399 0.13 6.74 15.24
C SER A 399 -1.13 6.27 15.95
N PRO A 400 -2.31 6.40 15.33
CA PRO A 400 -3.53 5.78 15.83
C PRO A 400 -3.50 4.25 15.74
N ARG A 401 -2.59 3.70 14.92
CA ARG A 401 -2.43 2.25 14.72
C ARG A 401 -1.60 1.64 15.82
N LEU A 402 -2.19 0.72 16.58
CA LEU A 402 -1.53 -0.03 17.66
C LEU A 402 -1.28 -1.49 17.28
N GLU A 403 -1.85 -1.95 16.17
CA GLU A 403 -1.76 -3.33 15.69
C GLU A 403 -1.49 -3.35 14.18
N VAL A 404 -0.60 -4.24 13.76
CA VAL A 404 -0.37 -4.60 12.34
C VAL A 404 -0.72 -6.06 12.15
N VAL A 405 -1.62 -6.34 11.22
CA VAL A 405 -1.89 -7.70 10.73
C VAL A 405 -1.04 -7.93 9.49
N HIS A 406 0.08 -8.65 9.67
CA HIS A 406 1.01 -8.94 8.57
C HIS A 406 0.37 -9.85 7.52
N ASN A 407 -0.33 -10.88 7.96
CA ASN A 407 -1.27 -11.69 7.19
C ASN A 407 -1.90 -12.77 8.09
N ILE A 408 -3.06 -13.30 7.68
CA ILE A 408 -3.70 -14.46 8.30
C ILE A 408 -4.15 -15.40 7.18
N GLU A 409 -3.51 -16.55 7.12
CA GLU A 409 -3.74 -17.62 6.16
C GLU A 409 -4.13 -18.91 6.87
N PRO A 410 -4.66 -19.93 6.19
CA PRO A 410 -5.05 -21.19 6.82
C PRO A 410 -3.91 -21.94 7.54
N TYR A 411 -2.66 -21.66 7.17
CA TYR A 411 -1.49 -22.39 7.66
C TYR A 411 -0.45 -21.52 8.36
N ARG A 412 -0.63 -20.20 8.35
CA ARG A 412 0.24 -19.26 9.05
C ARG A 412 -0.46 -17.93 9.31
N GLY A 413 0.04 -17.21 10.29
CA GLY A 413 -0.40 -15.85 10.56
C GLY A 413 0.62 -15.10 11.41
N ALA A 414 0.60 -13.77 11.29
CA ALA A 414 1.40 -12.92 12.16
C ALA A 414 0.66 -11.62 12.48
N VAL A 415 0.76 -11.22 13.74
CA VAL A 415 0.23 -9.97 14.27
C VAL A 415 1.28 -9.31 15.15
N ARG A 416 1.49 -8.01 14.95
CA ARG A 416 2.28 -7.13 15.81
C ARG A 416 1.35 -6.26 16.63
N GLN A 417 1.57 -6.18 17.95
CA GLN A 417 0.92 -5.24 18.86
C GLN A 417 1.98 -4.48 19.65
N GLY A 418 2.06 -3.18 19.43
CA GLY A 418 3.17 -2.38 19.94
C GLY A 418 4.51 -2.92 19.46
N ASP A 419 5.42 -3.26 20.39
CA ASP A 419 6.74 -3.81 20.07
C ASP A 419 6.77 -5.34 19.94
N TRP A 420 5.67 -6.01 20.29
CA TRP A 420 5.60 -7.47 20.31
C TRP A 420 4.94 -8.02 19.05
N LYS A 421 5.56 -9.05 18.48
CA LYS A 421 5.05 -9.76 17.29
C LYS A 421 5.01 -11.25 17.50
N VAL A 422 3.86 -11.86 17.23
CA VAL A 422 3.72 -13.32 17.15
C VAL A 422 3.67 -13.74 15.70
N VAL A 423 4.47 -14.75 15.38
CA VAL A 423 4.39 -15.52 14.13
C VAL A 423 3.95 -16.94 14.47
N TRP A 424 2.87 -17.37 13.84
CA TRP A 424 2.30 -18.70 14.00
C TRP A 424 2.35 -19.46 12.68
N MET A 425 2.77 -20.72 12.73
CA MET A 425 2.76 -21.65 11.60
C MET A 425 2.20 -23.00 12.00
N SER A 426 1.26 -23.52 11.21
CA SER A 426 0.65 -24.85 11.39
C SER A 426 1.31 -25.94 10.55
N LEU A 427 2.24 -25.61 9.67
CA LEU A 427 3.02 -26.60 8.92
C LEU A 427 3.90 -27.42 9.86
N LEU A 428 4.07 -28.71 9.57
CA LEU A 428 4.83 -29.61 10.44
C LEU A 428 6.35 -29.42 10.30
N PRO A 429 7.09 -29.26 11.43
CA PRO A 429 6.57 -29.13 12.79
C PRO A 429 5.90 -27.76 13.01
N PRO A 430 4.74 -27.70 13.72
CA PRO A 430 4.10 -26.43 14.00
C PRO A 430 4.98 -25.58 14.91
N SER A 431 4.93 -24.26 14.72
CA SER A 431 5.71 -23.32 15.52
C SER A 431 4.90 -22.08 15.92
N VAL A 432 5.25 -21.55 17.08
CA VAL A 432 4.85 -20.22 17.53
C VAL A 432 6.11 -19.48 17.96
N GLU A 433 6.31 -18.30 17.38
CA GLU A 433 7.45 -17.47 17.69
C GLU A 433 6.94 -16.12 18.22
N LEU A 434 7.58 -15.58 19.25
CA LEU A 434 7.34 -14.25 19.80
C LEU A 434 8.61 -13.44 19.72
N PHE A 435 8.52 -12.22 19.19
CA PHE A 435 9.66 -11.31 19.08
C PHE A 435 9.34 -9.96 19.73
N ASP A 436 10.35 -9.38 20.39
CA ASP A 436 10.38 -7.99 20.82
C ASP A 436 11.12 -7.18 19.74
N LEU A 437 10.37 -6.55 18.85
CA LEU A 437 10.92 -5.85 17.69
C LEU A 437 11.70 -4.57 18.06
N ALA A 438 11.50 -4.02 19.27
CA ALA A 438 12.29 -2.89 19.75
C ALA A 438 13.72 -3.32 20.10
N ALA A 439 13.88 -4.53 20.66
CA ALA A 439 15.18 -5.09 21.04
C ALA A 439 15.79 -5.97 19.93
N ASP A 440 14.98 -6.61 19.12
CA ASP A 440 15.37 -7.61 18.12
C ASP A 440 14.55 -7.41 16.81
N PRO A 441 14.82 -6.35 16.05
CA PRO A 441 14.12 -6.07 14.79
C PRO A 441 14.42 -7.11 13.69
N SER A 442 15.44 -7.94 13.88
CA SER A 442 15.83 -9.01 12.97
C SER A 442 15.14 -10.36 13.26
N GLU A 443 14.25 -10.42 14.26
CA GLU A 443 13.48 -11.61 14.63
C GLU A 443 14.35 -12.86 14.83
N SER A 444 15.51 -12.69 15.48
CA SER A 444 16.53 -13.72 15.68
C SER A 444 16.32 -14.52 16.98
N GLN A 445 15.59 -13.96 17.95
CA GLN A 445 15.45 -14.50 19.30
C GLN A 445 14.00 -14.78 19.67
N ASN A 446 13.55 -16.03 19.45
CA ASN A 446 12.19 -16.43 19.83
C ASN A 446 12.03 -16.41 21.36
N GLN A 447 11.13 -15.56 21.86
CA GLN A 447 10.82 -15.38 23.29
C GLN A 447 9.51 -16.06 23.72
N ALA A 448 8.85 -16.87 22.88
CA ALA A 448 7.55 -17.44 23.18
C ALA A 448 7.50 -18.23 24.48
N THR A 449 8.56 -18.98 24.79
CA THR A 449 8.68 -19.74 26.07
C THR A 449 9.04 -18.88 27.27
N LEU A 450 9.66 -17.71 27.06
CA LEU A 450 10.05 -16.78 28.13
C LEU A 450 8.89 -15.84 28.50
N SER A 451 7.99 -15.55 27.57
CA SER A 451 6.86 -14.64 27.75
C SER A 451 5.53 -15.32 27.30
N PRO A 452 5.13 -16.43 27.94
CA PRO A 452 3.98 -17.22 27.50
C PRO A 452 2.66 -16.44 27.51
N ALA A 453 2.42 -15.60 28.53
CA ALA A 453 1.22 -14.79 28.63
C ALA A 453 1.06 -13.80 27.45
N LYS A 454 2.16 -13.14 27.04
CA LYS A 454 2.15 -12.23 25.88
C LYS A 454 1.96 -13.01 24.58
N THR A 455 2.57 -14.19 24.48
CA THR A 455 2.36 -15.10 23.33
C THR A 455 0.90 -15.50 23.19
N GLU A 456 0.27 -15.94 24.28
CA GLU A 456 -1.14 -16.34 24.31
C GLU A 456 -2.08 -15.17 23.96
N GLU A 457 -1.81 -13.97 24.49
CA GLU A 457 -2.58 -12.75 24.21
C GLU A 457 -2.64 -12.45 22.71
N ILE A 458 -1.48 -12.38 22.03
CA ILE A 458 -1.41 -12.05 20.60
C ILE A 458 -1.89 -13.23 19.74
N GLN A 459 -1.61 -14.48 20.17
CA GLN A 459 -2.10 -15.66 19.47
C GLN A 459 -3.63 -15.75 19.49
N ALA A 460 -4.28 -15.34 20.60
CA ALA A 460 -5.74 -15.26 20.67
C ALA A 460 -6.30 -14.29 19.62
N ARG A 461 -5.61 -13.18 19.38
CA ARG A 461 -5.97 -12.22 18.32
C ARG A 461 -5.85 -12.84 16.92
N ILE A 462 -4.80 -13.63 16.66
CA ILE A 462 -4.64 -14.37 15.40
C ILE A 462 -5.82 -15.33 15.19
N VAL A 463 -6.24 -16.05 16.23
CA VAL A 463 -7.39 -16.98 16.17
C VAL A 463 -8.70 -16.25 15.89
N GLU A 464 -8.91 -15.10 16.51
CA GLU A 464 -10.08 -14.25 16.25
C GLU A 464 -10.13 -13.81 14.76
N LEU A 465 -9.03 -13.24 14.25
CA LEU A 465 -8.92 -12.82 12.87
C LEU A 465 -9.09 -14.00 11.87
N ALA A 466 -8.56 -15.17 12.20
CA ALA A 466 -8.74 -16.37 11.40
C ALA A 466 -10.22 -16.81 11.33
N GLY A 467 -10.97 -16.60 12.42
CA GLY A 467 -12.43 -16.84 12.46
C GLY A 467 -13.24 -15.86 11.60
N GLU A 468 -12.70 -14.70 11.31
CA GLU A 468 -13.31 -13.67 10.46
C GLU A 468 -12.87 -13.77 8.98
N ALA A 469 -11.87 -14.60 8.69
CA ALA A 469 -11.28 -14.68 7.37
C ALA A 469 -12.23 -15.35 6.36
N ALA A 470 -12.37 -14.71 5.19
CA ALA A 470 -13.03 -15.32 4.04
C ALA A 470 -12.21 -16.53 3.51
N PRO A 471 -12.86 -17.54 2.92
CA PRO A 471 -12.16 -18.65 2.28
C PRO A 471 -11.17 -18.13 1.21
N PRO A 472 -9.91 -18.61 1.20
CA PRO A 472 -8.91 -18.16 0.24
C PRO A 472 -9.26 -18.56 -1.19
N LEU A 473 -9.41 -17.60 -2.07
CA LEU A 473 -9.71 -17.81 -3.49
C LEU A 473 -8.58 -18.56 -4.22
N PHE A 474 -7.33 -18.24 -3.88
CA PHE A 474 -6.16 -18.89 -4.45
C PHE A 474 -6.19 -20.42 -4.29
N ILE A 475 -6.57 -20.93 -3.11
CA ILE A 475 -6.60 -22.38 -2.85
C ILE A 475 -7.69 -23.04 -3.70
N SER A 476 -8.89 -22.46 -3.73
CA SER A 476 -10.02 -22.96 -4.52
C SER A 476 -9.68 -22.98 -6.02
N GLU A 477 -9.03 -21.93 -6.51
CA GLU A 477 -8.64 -21.80 -7.90
C GLU A 477 -7.51 -22.76 -8.29
N SER A 478 -6.50 -22.91 -7.44
CA SER A 478 -5.41 -23.87 -7.66
C SER A 478 -5.95 -25.31 -7.75
N LEU A 479 -6.94 -25.65 -6.94
CA LEU A 479 -7.62 -26.94 -7.02
C LEU A 479 -8.41 -27.07 -8.33
N ARG A 480 -9.14 -26.05 -8.74
CA ARG A 480 -9.88 -26.01 -10.02
C ARG A 480 -8.94 -26.23 -11.20
N ILE A 481 -7.84 -25.50 -11.27
CA ILE A 481 -6.82 -25.64 -12.32
C ILE A 481 -6.25 -27.06 -12.31
N GLY A 482 -5.80 -27.57 -11.16
CA GLY A 482 -5.21 -28.91 -11.01
C GLY A 482 -6.16 -30.06 -11.38
N LEU A 483 -7.46 -29.92 -11.07
CA LEU A 483 -8.46 -30.95 -11.36
C LEU A 483 -9.01 -30.87 -12.79
N SER A 484 -8.90 -29.75 -13.48
CA SER A 484 -9.41 -29.56 -14.84
C SER A 484 -8.69 -30.42 -15.87
N GLY A 485 -7.47 -30.86 -15.62
CA GLY A 485 -6.59 -31.52 -16.58
C GLY A 485 -6.26 -30.68 -17.83
N LYS A 486 -6.69 -29.40 -17.83
CA LYS A 486 -6.40 -28.44 -18.88
C LYS A 486 -5.05 -27.76 -18.61
N PRO A 487 -4.26 -27.43 -19.63
CA PRO A 487 -3.05 -26.64 -19.41
C PRO A 487 -3.42 -25.31 -18.76
N ALA A 488 -2.52 -24.82 -17.87
CA ALA A 488 -2.73 -23.55 -17.18
C ALA A 488 -2.87 -22.34 -18.14
N PHE A 489 -2.47 -22.52 -19.39
CA PHE A 489 -2.50 -21.50 -20.46
C PHE A 489 -3.08 -22.13 -21.74
N PRO A 490 -4.39 -21.94 -22.02
CA PRO A 490 -4.94 -22.37 -23.32
C PRO A 490 -4.64 -21.32 -24.40
N ASP A 491 -3.99 -21.79 -25.46
CA ASP A 491 -3.95 -21.18 -26.80
C ASP A 491 -3.65 -19.69 -26.95
N GLY A 492 -2.89 -19.06 -26.04
CA GLY A 492 -2.23 -17.80 -26.31
C GLY A 492 -3.12 -16.55 -26.37
N ASN A 493 -4.35 -16.56 -25.82
CA ASN A 493 -5.20 -15.38 -25.81
C ASN A 493 -5.81 -15.14 -24.41
N LEU A 494 -5.40 -14.06 -23.74
CA LEU A 494 -5.92 -13.68 -22.42
C LEU A 494 -7.44 -13.43 -22.45
N ALA A 495 -8.01 -12.97 -23.56
CA ALA A 495 -9.45 -12.79 -23.72
C ALA A 495 -10.23 -14.12 -23.64
N ASN A 496 -9.55 -15.27 -23.83
CA ASN A 496 -10.17 -16.59 -23.75
C ASN A 496 -10.04 -17.24 -22.36
N LEU A 497 -9.34 -16.61 -21.40
CA LEU A 497 -9.23 -17.14 -20.04
C LEU A 497 -10.55 -17.13 -19.27
N GLY A 498 -11.49 -16.24 -19.61
CA GLY A 498 -12.86 -16.23 -19.10
C GLY A 498 -13.84 -17.18 -19.82
N ALA A 499 -13.48 -17.75 -20.96
CA ALA A 499 -14.35 -18.55 -21.81
C ALA A 499 -14.30 -20.06 -21.50
N TYR A 500 -13.97 -20.46 -20.29
CA TYR A 500 -14.24 -21.82 -19.81
C TYR A 500 -15.72 -21.92 -19.42
N GLU A 501 -16.59 -21.91 -20.44
CA GLU A 501 -17.96 -22.41 -20.29
C GLU A 501 -17.93 -23.91 -20.00
N ASP A 502 -18.84 -24.35 -19.16
CA ASP A 502 -19.09 -25.64 -18.54
C ASP A 502 -18.82 -26.92 -19.37
#